data_59b8e31060b0ea48eb795d07bd4ad933
#
_entry.id   59b8e31060b0ea48eb795d07bd4ad933
#
_cell.length_a   1.000
_cell.length_b   1.000
_cell.length_c   1.000
_cell.angle_alpha   90.00
_cell.angle_beta   90.00
_cell.angle_gamma   90.00
#
_symmetry.space_group_name_H-M   'P 1'
#
loop_
_entity.id
_entity.type
_entity.pdbx_description
1 polymer ?
#
loop_
_entity_poly.entity_id
_entity_poly.type
_entity_poly.pdbx_seq_one_letter_code
_entity_poly.pdbx_strand_id
1 'polypeptide(L)'
;MFSRLSFKTLLVSAFCSASSLSLAALQMETIAEGLDTPWSVAELPGGGFLVTERPGSIKHVAPSGEMRAVTGVPEVFAKRQGGLFDVVLHPNFAVNNTIFLAYAAGSEDSNRTTVARGVLDGNTLTNVTVIFEVSPTKRGGGHFGGRMAFLADGTMLLSVGEGYTLREDAQKTGSQLGKLLRMTENGEAPADNPFPDAPYVYSYGHRNPQGLIVDATTQSIWMTEHGPKGGDELNRIDAGKNYGWPAITYGVDYSGAIISPFTEAPGMEQPVTYWVPSIATSGLALYTSSAIPSLTGKLLVGGLKAKKVVAVDVSGDTPVLSEPFPDLEARVRDVRALSDGSVAVIDEAGGKVIRVSQGAD
;
A
#
# COMPACT_ATOMS: atom_id res chain seq x y z
N MET A 1 55.47 61.31 38.73
CA MET A 1 56.00 59.97 38.52
C MET A 1 54.82 59.05 38.60
N PHE A 2 54.16 58.79 37.43
CA PHE A 2 52.96 58.00 37.34
C PHE A 2 53.24 56.77 36.50
N SER A 3 53.14 55.59 37.10
CA SER A 3 53.32 54.27 36.51
C SER A 3 52.05 53.87 35.76
N ARG A 4 52.16 53.54 34.44
CA ARG A 4 51.09 52.96 33.68
C ARG A 4 51.11 51.44 33.79
N LEU A 5 50.06 50.87 34.38
CA LEU A 5 49.77 49.42 34.29
C LEU A 5 49.11 49.11 32.98
N SER A 6 49.75 48.26 32.18
CA SER A 6 49.17 47.67 30.92
C SER A 6 48.42 46.41 31.29
N PHE A 7 47.07 46.41 31.06
CA PHE A 7 46.27 45.20 31.10
C PHE A 7 46.36 44.49 29.71
N LYS A 8 46.89 43.28 29.67
CA LYS A 8 46.81 42.40 28.51
C LYS A 8 45.54 41.58 28.62
N THR A 9 44.56 41.85 27.74
CA THR A 9 43.34 41.06 27.59
C THR A 9 43.68 39.83 26.78
N LEU A 10 43.56 38.66 27.40
CA LEU A 10 43.68 37.34 26.72
C LEU A 10 42.33 36.97 26.11
N LEU A 11 42.21 37.03 24.76
CA LEU A 11 41.05 36.50 24.03
C LEU A 11 41.21 34.97 23.94
N VAL A 12 40.39 34.24 24.67
CA VAL A 12 40.24 32.79 24.50
C VAL A 12 39.15 32.56 23.42
N SER A 13 39.58 32.22 22.22
CA SER A 13 38.65 31.79 21.14
C SER A 13 38.25 30.34 21.39
N ALA A 14 37.03 30.11 21.87
CA ALA A 14 36.44 28.79 21.94
C ALA A 14 36.02 28.37 20.54
N PHE A 15 36.75 27.47 19.91
CA PHE A 15 36.32 26.76 18.68
C PHE A 15 35.27 25.75 19.11
N CYS A 16 33.97 26.04 18.87
CA CYS A 16 32.91 25.05 18.85
C CYS A 16 33.05 24.28 17.55
N SER A 17 33.66 23.11 17.59
CA SER A 17 33.59 22.13 16.49
C SER A 17 32.18 21.58 16.47
N ALA A 18 31.32 22.09 15.57
CA ALA A 18 30.07 21.46 15.23
C ALA A 18 30.43 20.21 14.43
N SER A 19 30.40 19.05 15.07
CA SER A 19 30.41 17.76 14.36
C SER A 19 29.14 17.67 13.55
N SER A 20 29.20 17.92 12.25
CA SER A 20 28.14 17.55 11.34
C SER A 20 28.09 16.02 11.30
N LEU A 21 27.08 15.45 11.98
CA LEU A 21 26.71 14.06 11.77
C LEU A 21 26.32 13.94 10.27
N SER A 22 27.24 13.45 9.45
CA SER A 22 26.94 13.01 8.09
C SER A 22 26.03 11.81 8.23
N LEU A 23 24.75 11.93 7.94
CA LEU A 23 23.91 10.75 7.77
C LEU A 23 24.49 9.98 6.59
N ALA A 24 24.87 8.72 6.83
CA ALA A 24 25.30 7.82 5.76
C ALA A 24 24.26 7.79 4.64
N ALA A 25 24.72 7.72 3.40
CA ALA A 25 23.84 7.66 2.24
C ALA A 25 22.97 6.39 2.26
N LEU A 26 21.73 6.49 1.75
CA LEU A 26 20.90 5.32 1.58
C LEU A 26 21.52 4.36 0.56
N GLN A 27 21.44 3.07 0.85
CA GLN A 27 21.90 1.99 -0.03
C GLN A 27 20.70 1.27 -0.62
N MET A 28 20.81 0.91 -1.90
CA MET A 28 19.81 0.13 -2.62
C MET A 28 20.42 -1.18 -3.08
N GLU A 29 19.80 -2.29 -2.68
CA GLU A 29 20.21 -3.65 -3.03
C GLU A 29 19.07 -4.39 -3.72
N THR A 30 19.33 -5.02 -4.85
CA THR A 30 18.36 -5.93 -5.47
C THR A 30 18.41 -7.27 -4.74
N ILE A 31 17.32 -7.61 -4.02
CA ILE A 31 17.21 -8.85 -3.23
C ILE A 31 16.49 -9.98 -3.97
N ALA A 32 15.77 -9.67 -5.04
CA ALA A 32 15.17 -10.63 -5.97
C ALA A 32 15.05 -10.00 -7.35
N GLU A 33 15.26 -10.78 -8.42
CA GLU A 33 15.09 -10.33 -9.82
C GLU A 33 14.57 -11.45 -10.72
N GLY A 34 14.14 -11.12 -11.94
CA GLY A 34 13.56 -12.09 -12.86
C GLY A 34 12.11 -12.47 -12.51
N LEU A 35 11.41 -11.60 -11.76
CA LEU A 35 10.01 -11.77 -11.40
C LEU A 35 9.10 -11.32 -12.55
N ASP A 36 7.98 -12.03 -12.75
CA ASP A 36 7.01 -11.68 -13.77
C ASP A 36 5.90 -10.77 -13.21
N THR A 37 6.02 -9.47 -13.47
CA THR A 37 5.02 -8.49 -13.04
C THR A 37 4.69 -8.61 -11.53
N PRO A 38 5.70 -8.50 -10.63
CA PRO A 38 5.50 -8.67 -9.19
C PRO A 38 4.51 -7.63 -8.64
N TRP A 39 3.63 -8.08 -7.72
CA TRP A 39 2.54 -7.24 -7.25
C TRP A 39 2.59 -6.91 -5.76
N SER A 40 2.89 -7.87 -4.90
CA SER A 40 2.99 -7.68 -3.44
C SER A 40 4.15 -8.45 -2.86
N VAL A 41 4.72 -7.93 -1.77
CA VAL A 41 5.77 -8.59 -0.99
C VAL A 41 5.35 -8.69 0.48
N ALA A 42 5.49 -9.88 1.07
CA ALA A 42 5.31 -10.12 2.50
C ALA A 42 6.58 -10.70 3.11
N GLU A 43 7.09 -10.07 4.16
CA GLU A 43 8.25 -10.54 4.91
C GLU A 43 7.86 -11.74 5.77
N LEU A 44 8.67 -12.81 5.76
CA LEU A 44 8.47 -14.01 6.57
C LEU A 44 9.19 -13.87 7.93
N PRO A 45 8.61 -14.38 9.04
CA PRO A 45 9.22 -14.26 10.38
C PRO A 45 10.62 -14.89 10.50
N GLY A 46 10.96 -15.85 9.65
CA GLY A 46 12.29 -16.47 9.58
C GLY A 46 13.29 -15.74 8.67
N GLY A 47 12.90 -14.58 8.17
CA GLY A 47 13.59 -13.87 7.09
C GLY A 47 13.19 -14.39 5.71
N GLY A 48 13.51 -13.61 4.66
CA GLY A 48 13.03 -13.87 3.31
C GLY A 48 11.61 -13.35 3.06
N PHE A 49 11.05 -13.66 1.89
CA PHE A 49 9.83 -13.03 1.42
C PHE A 49 8.93 -13.98 0.63
N LEU A 50 7.63 -13.74 0.68
CA LEU A 50 6.71 -14.19 -0.36
C LEU A 50 6.49 -13.02 -1.33
N VAL A 51 6.61 -13.27 -2.62
CA VAL A 51 6.33 -12.26 -3.66
C VAL A 51 5.28 -12.83 -4.59
N THR A 52 4.15 -12.12 -4.71
CA THR A 52 3.13 -12.48 -5.69
C THR A 52 3.48 -11.93 -7.06
N GLU A 53 3.27 -12.73 -8.08
CA GLU A 53 3.37 -12.35 -9.48
C GLU A 53 1.98 -12.30 -10.09
N ARG A 54 1.63 -11.21 -10.75
CA ARG A 54 0.28 -10.96 -11.27
C ARG A 54 -0.28 -12.06 -12.18
N PRO A 55 0.52 -12.78 -12.99
CA PRO A 55 0.03 -13.92 -13.76
C PRO A 55 -0.52 -15.10 -12.95
N GLY A 56 -0.29 -15.17 -11.64
CA GLY A 56 -0.87 -16.20 -10.76
C GLY A 56 0.18 -17.10 -10.11
N SER A 57 1.40 -16.65 -9.94
CA SER A 57 2.45 -17.37 -9.21
C SER A 57 2.87 -16.64 -7.93
N ILE A 58 3.47 -17.39 -7.00
CA ILE A 58 4.12 -16.87 -5.80
C ILE A 58 5.55 -17.37 -5.79
N LYS A 59 6.50 -16.49 -5.52
CA LYS A 59 7.89 -16.82 -5.25
C LYS A 59 8.16 -16.74 -3.76
N HIS A 60 8.78 -17.77 -3.23
CA HIS A 60 9.43 -17.74 -1.93
C HIS A 60 10.90 -17.34 -2.17
N VAL A 61 11.27 -16.18 -1.69
CA VAL A 61 12.66 -15.65 -1.73
C VAL A 61 13.27 -15.93 -0.38
N ALA A 62 14.25 -16.83 -0.32
CA ALA A 62 14.97 -17.13 0.92
C ALA A 62 15.88 -15.94 1.33
N PRO A 63 16.33 -15.87 2.60
CA PRO A 63 17.30 -14.85 3.02
C PRO A 63 18.61 -14.83 2.21
N SER A 64 18.97 -15.96 1.59
CA SER A 64 20.12 -16.09 0.68
C SER A 64 19.89 -15.49 -0.71
N GLY A 65 18.66 -15.04 -1.02
CA GLY A 65 18.25 -14.61 -2.36
C GLY A 65 17.79 -15.76 -3.28
N GLU A 66 17.89 -17.03 -2.84
CA GLU A 66 17.37 -18.16 -3.62
C GLU A 66 15.84 -18.05 -3.76
N MET A 67 15.35 -18.16 -4.99
CA MET A 67 13.92 -18.12 -5.28
C MET A 67 13.36 -19.49 -5.62
N ARG A 68 12.24 -19.85 -5.01
CA ARG A 68 11.49 -21.08 -5.29
C ARG A 68 10.02 -20.75 -5.58
N ALA A 69 9.42 -21.45 -6.53
CA ALA A 69 7.99 -21.33 -6.77
C ALA A 69 7.20 -21.98 -5.63
N VAL A 70 6.14 -21.29 -5.19
CA VAL A 70 5.14 -21.87 -4.29
C VAL A 70 4.09 -22.57 -5.14
N THR A 71 3.83 -23.86 -4.86
CA THR A 71 2.79 -24.66 -5.51
C THR A 71 1.45 -24.55 -4.78
N GLY A 72 0.33 -24.95 -5.42
CA GLY A 72 -1.00 -24.92 -4.80
C GLY A 72 -1.68 -23.53 -4.81
N VAL A 73 -1.14 -22.57 -5.54
CA VAL A 73 -1.73 -21.25 -5.72
C VAL A 73 -3.02 -21.36 -6.53
N PRO A 74 -4.11 -20.63 -6.17
CA PRO A 74 -5.34 -20.64 -6.95
C PRO A 74 -5.15 -20.18 -8.41
N GLU A 75 -5.97 -20.70 -9.31
CA GLU A 75 -6.05 -20.18 -10.68
C GLU A 75 -6.64 -18.75 -10.68
N VAL A 76 -6.07 -17.85 -11.47
CA VAL A 76 -6.45 -16.44 -11.49
C VAL A 76 -6.86 -15.97 -12.90
N PHE A 77 -7.73 -14.98 -12.95
CA PHE A 77 -8.06 -14.26 -14.18
C PHE A 77 -6.98 -13.20 -14.45
N ALA A 78 -5.91 -13.58 -15.14
CA ALA A 78 -4.73 -12.74 -15.39
C ALA A 78 -4.82 -11.96 -16.70
N LYS A 79 -5.86 -11.10 -16.87
CA LYS A 79 -5.99 -10.21 -18.03
C LYS A 79 -6.08 -8.74 -17.62
N ARG A 80 -5.38 -7.87 -18.36
CA ARG A 80 -5.27 -6.43 -18.13
C ARG A 80 -4.73 -6.13 -16.72
N GLN A 81 -5.57 -5.62 -15.80
CA GLN A 81 -5.19 -5.37 -14.41
C GLN A 81 -5.50 -6.56 -13.49
N GLY A 82 -6.22 -7.58 -13.98
CA GLY A 82 -6.54 -8.79 -13.24
C GLY A 82 -5.31 -9.67 -13.00
N GLY A 83 -5.40 -10.58 -12.04
CA GLY A 83 -4.36 -11.53 -11.67
C GLY A 83 -4.31 -11.81 -10.18
N LEU A 84 -3.15 -12.27 -9.70
CA LEU A 84 -2.85 -12.40 -8.28
C LEU A 84 -2.39 -11.05 -7.74
N PHE A 85 -2.98 -10.62 -6.62
CA PHE A 85 -2.73 -9.31 -6.01
C PHE A 85 -1.94 -9.45 -4.72
N ASP A 86 -2.58 -9.21 -3.59
CA ASP A 86 -1.92 -9.16 -2.30
C ASP A 86 -1.72 -10.54 -1.69
N VAL A 87 -0.65 -10.67 -0.92
CA VAL A 87 -0.42 -11.76 0.02
C VAL A 87 -0.22 -11.15 1.40
N VAL A 88 -1.02 -11.61 2.37
CA VAL A 88 -0.95 -11.14 3.76
C VAL A 88 -0.79 -12.34 4.67
N LEU A 89 0.18 -12.28 5.58
CA LEU A 89 0.36 -13.29 6.60
C LEU A 89 -0.70 -13.10 7.69
N HIS A 90 -1.24 -14.22 8.20
CA HIS A 90 -2.08 -14.19 9.41
C HIS A 90 -1.30 -13.57 10.58
N PRO A 91 -1.91 -12.77 11.48
CA PRO A 91 -1.21 -12.19 12.63
C PRO A 91 -0.45 -13.20 13.49
N ASN A 92 -0.94 -14.46 13.55
CA ASN A 92 -0.29 -15.57 14.24
C ASN A 92 0.45 -16.54 13.27
N PHE A 93 0.96 -16.03 12.14
CA PHE A 93 1.59 -16.85 11.10
C PHE A 93 2.71 -17.76 11.65
N ALA A 94 3.50 -17.28 12.58
CA ALA A 94 4.57 -18.07 13.21
C ALA A 94 4.07 -19.38 13.88
N VAL A 95 2.77 -19.46 14.17
CA VAL A 95 2.13 -20.63 14.81
C VAL A 95 1.33 -21.46 13.80
N ASN A 96 0.61 -20.79 12.88
CA ASN A 96 -0.38 -21.44 12.03
C ASN A 96 -0.01 -21.48 10.53
N ASN A 97 1.07 -20.81 10.13
CA ASN A 97 1.54 -20.69 8.74
C ASN A 97 0.44 -20.28 7.75
N THR A 98 -0.62 -19.61 8.22
CA THR A 98 -1.75 -19.22 7.37
C THR A 98 -1.43 -17.94 6.60
N ILE A 99 -1.72 -17.94 5.30
CA ILE A 99 -1.66 -16.76 4.45
C ILE A 99 -3.03 -16.51 3.79
N PHE A 100 -3.26 -15.25 3.45
CA PHE A 100 -4.43 -14.80 2.69
C PHE A 100 -3.97 -14.27 1.34
N LEU A 101 -4.73 -14.57 0.30
CA LEU A 101 -4.48 -14.16 -1.07
C LEU A 101 -5.69 -13.42 -1.60
N ALA A 102 -5.48 -12.21 -2.13
CA ALA A 102 -6.48 -11.51 -2.94
C ALA A 102 -6.13 -11.67 -4.41
N TYR A 103 -7.12 -11.98 -5.23
CA TYR A 103 -6.91 -12.20 -6.67
C TYR A 103 -8.18 -11.95 -7.48
N ALA A 104 -8.03 -11.80 -8.80
CA ALA A 104 -9.14 -11.79 -9.72
C ALA A 104 -9.55 -13.23 -10.08
N ALA A 105 -10.81 -13.58 -9.90
CA ALA A 105 -11.38 -14.86 -10.31
C ALA A 105 -12.45 -14.69 -11.38
N GLY A 106 -12.67 -15.70 -12.22
CA GLY A 106 -13.70 -15.73 -13.26
C GLY A 106 -13.16 -15.56 -14.69
N SER A 107 -13.88 -14.82 -15.52
CA SER A 107 -13.60 -14.66 -16.94
C SER A 107 -13.71 -13.18 -17.39
N GLU A 108 -13.43 -12.91 -18.67
CA GLU A 108 -13.61 -11.56 -19.26
C GLU A 108 -15.05 -11.05 -19.09
N ASP A 109 -16.03 -11.93 -19.21
CA ASP A 109 -17.44 -11.56 -19.16
C ASP A 109 -18.02 -11.52 -17.75
N SER A 110 -17.39 -12.23 -16.79
CA SER A 110 -17.85 -12.30 -15.41
C SER A 110 -16.65 -12.58 -14.49
N ASN A 111 -16.15 -11.54 -13.82
CA ASN A 111 -15.02 -11.65 -12.90
C ASN A 111 -15.24 -10.79 -11.65
N ARG A 112 -14.44 -11.06 -10.63
CA ARG A 112 -14.53 -10.39 -9.34
C ARG A 112 -13.20 -10.45 -8.58
N THR A 113 -13.04 -9.61 -7.58
CA THR A 113 -12.01 -9.78 -6.57
C THR A 113 -12.44 -10.88 -5.60
N THR A 114 -11.54 -11.79 -5.31
CA THR A 114 -11.79 -12.98 -4.47
C THR A 114 -10.69 -13.07 -3.43
N VAL A 115 -11.03 -13.54 -2.23
CA VAL A 115 -10.06 -13.82 -1.16
C VAL A 115 -10.06 -15.30 -0.86
N ALA A 116 -8.87 -15.89 -0.86
CA ALA A 116 -8.64 -17.24 -0.37
C ALA A 116 -7.66 -17.21 0.80
N ARG A 117 -7.75 -18.21 1.67
CA ARG A 117 -6.72 -18.51 2.66
C ARG A 117 -6.15 -19.90 2.42
N GLY A 118 -4.91 -20.12 2.85
CA GLY A 118 -4.26 -21.42 2.80
C GLY A 118 -3.14 -21.50 3.83
N VAL A 119 -2.62 -22.70 4.04
CA VAL A 119 -1.49 -22.98 4.95
C VAL A 119 -0.24 -23.17 4.11
N LEU A 120 0.78 -22.38 4.38
CA LEU A 120 2.09 -22.50 3.72
C LEU A 120 2.91 -23.58 4.44
N ASP A 121 3.15 -24.69 3.76
CA ASP A 121 4.03 -25.77 4.19
C ASP A 121 5.27 -25.83 3.28
N GLY A 122 6.38 -25.28 3.76
CA GLY A 122 7.57 -25.07 2.96
C GLY A 122 7.29 -24.20 1.73
N ASN A 123 7.29 -24.78 0.53
CA ASN A 123 6.95 -24.11 -0.72
C ASN A 123 5.63 -24.64 -1.32
N THR A 124 4.75 -25.18 -0.51
CA THR A 124 3.45 -25.67 -0.96
C THR A 124 2.34 -24.99 -0.17
N LEU A 125 1.37 -24.42 -0.88
CA LEU A 125 0.15 -23.91 -0.26
C LEU A 125 -0.88 -25.03 -0.21
N THR A 126 -1.29 -25.41 1.01
CA THR A 126 -2.23 -26.49 1.29
C THR A 126 -3.51 -25.94 1.89
N ASN A 127 -4.57 -26.74 1.93
CA ASN A 127 -5.87 -26.38 2.52
C ASN A 127 -6.43 -25.05 1.98
N VAL A 128 -6.21 -24.79 0.71
CA VAL A 128 -6.67 -23.55 0.06
C VAL A 128 -8.19 -23.52 0.01
N THR A 129 -8.77 -22.47 0.58
CA THR A 129 -10.23 -22.29 0.64
C THR A 129 -10.57 -20.85 0.26
N VAL A 130 -11.50 -20.67 -0.68
CA VAL A 130 -12.11 -19.37 -0.95
C VAL A 130 -12.99 -19.00 0.24
N ILE A 131 -12.71 -17.85 0.86
CA ILE A 131 -13.45 -17.35 2.02
C ILE A 131 -14.37 -16.19 1.67
N PHE A 132 -14.09 -15.47 0.58
CA PHE A 132 -14.90 -14.32 0.19
C PHE A 132 -14.84 -14.07 -1.33
N GLU A 133 -15.97 -13.69 -1.89
CA GLU A 133 -16.12 -13.29 -3.27
C GLU A 133 -16.92 -12.00 -3.38
N VAL A 134 -16.35 -10.97 -3.99
CA VAL A 134 -16.99 -9.66 -4.17
C VAL A 134 -18.24 -9.79 -5.08
N SER A 135 -19.31 -9.10 -4.68
CA SER A 135 -20.59 -9.05 -5.43
C SER A 135 -21.00 -7.60 -5.73
N PRO A 136 -21.53 -7.32 -6.91
CA PRO A 136 -21.73 -8.21 -8.06
C PRO A 136 -20.42 -8.53 -8.78
N THR A 137 -20.47 -9.49 -9.71
CA THR A 137 -19.42 -9.67 -10.72
C THR A 137 -19.43 -8.51 -11.71
N LYS A 138 -18.29 -8.29 -12.36
CA LYS A 138 -18.12 -7.26 -13.39
C LYS A 138 -17.56 -7.86 -14.68
N ARG A 139 -17.61 -7.09 -15.77
CA ARG A 139 -16.99 -7.43 -17.06
C ARG A 139 -15.66 -6.70 -17.21
N GLY A 140 -14.78 -7.26 -18.03
CA GLY A 140 -13.49 -6.66 -18.35
C GLY A 140 -12.48 -6.76 -17.21
N GLY A 141 -11.26 -6.33 -17.46
CA GLY A 141 -10.10 -6.54 -16.60
C GLY A 141 -9.61 -5.28 -15.86
N GLY A 142 -10.48 -4.34 -15.49
CA GLY A 142 -10.07 -3.10 -14.81
C GLY A 142 -10.57 -2.99 -13.37
N HIS A 143 -9.86 -2.22 -12.54
CA HIS A 143 -10.21 -1.78 -11.20
C HIS A 143 -10.70 -2.89 -10.25
N PHE A 144 -9.79 -3.68 -9.74
CA PHE A 144 -10.06 -4.76 -8.79
C PHE A 144 -9.82 -4.34 -7.33
N GLY A 145 -9.00 -3.30 -7.07
CA GLY A 145 -8.44 -3.03 -5.75
C GLY A 145 -7.46 -4.13 -5.34
N GLY A 146 -7.80 -4.92 -4.33
CA GLY A 146 -7.12 -6.17 -3.97
C GLY A 146 -6.10 -6.06 -2.86
N ARG A 147 -6.01 -4.93 -2.11
CA ARG A 147 -5.18 -4.83 -0.91
C ARG A 147 -5.94 -5.30 0.32
N MET A 148 -5.22 -5.96 1.22
CA MET A 148 -5.75 -6.48 2.48
C MET A 148 -4.92 -5.96 3.66
N ALA A 149 -5.58 -5.76 4.81
CA ALA A 149 -4.92 -5.43 6.07
C ALA A 149 -5.73 -5.96 7.25
N PHE A 150 -5.06 -6.51 8.27
CA PHE A 150 -5.71 -6.91 9.52
C PHE A 150 -5.91 -5.72 10.45
N LEU A 151 -7.04 -5.70 11.15
CA LEU A 151 -7.32 -4.85 12.30
C LEU A 151 -6.88 -5.56 13.60
N ALA A 152 -6.74 -4.80 14.68
CA ALA A 152 -6.31 -5.35 15.97
C ALA A 152 -7.30 -6.35 16.58
N ASP A 153 -8.57 -6.30 16.19
CA ASP A 153 -9.61 -7.24 16.61
C ASP A 153 -9.59 -8.57 15.85
N GLY A 154 -8.65 -8.75 14.92
CA GLY A 154 -8.50 -9.94 14.08
C GLY A 154 -9.40 -9.96 12.85
N THR A 155 -10.22 -8.93 12.61
CA THR A 155 -10.93 -8.79 11.35
C THR A 155 -10.01 -8.25 10.25
N MET A 156 -10.40 -8.41 9.00
CA MET A 156 -9.60 -8.05 7.84
C MET A 156 -10.35 -7.07 6.94
N LEU A 157 -9.63 -6.07 6.47
CA LEU A 157 -10.07 -5.13 5.45
C LEU A 157 -9.65 -5.64 4.06
N LEU A 158 -10.53 -5.43 3.07
CA LEU A 158 -10.27 -5.68 1.64
C LEU A 158 -10.66 -4.44 0.83
N SER A 159 -9.72 -3.89 0.09
CA SER A 159 -10.01 -2.82 -0.87
C SER A 159 -10.58 -3.39 -2.16
N VAL A 160 -11.64 -2.77 -2.68
CA VAL A 160 -12.32 -3.21 -3.92
C VAL A 160 -12.49 -2.01 -4.85
N GLY A 161 -12.04 -2.16 -6.09
CA GLY A 161 -12.25 -1.16 -7.13
C GLY A 161 -13.66 -1.20 -7.71
N GLU A 162 -14.06 -0.13 -8.40
CA GLU A 162 -15.42 0.03 -8.96
C GLU A 162 -15.64 -0.73 -10.29
N GLY A 163 -14.62 -1.45 -10.78
CA GLY A 163 -14.75 -2.26 -12.00
C GLY A 163 -14.55 -1.51 -13.31
N TYR A 164 -14.07 -0.26 -13.28
CA TYR A 164 -13.74 0.63 -14.40
C TYR A 164 -14.97 1.21 -15.14
N THR A 165 -15.97 0.40 -15.45
CA THR A 165 -17.18 0.84 -16.18
C THR A 165 -18.40 0.98 -15.27
N LEU A 166 -18.29 0.63 -13.99
CA LEU A 166 -19.38 0.63 -13.01
C LEU A 166 -19.18 1.72 -11.95
N ARG A 167 -18.65 2.89 -12.36
CA ARG A 167 -18.29 3.99 -11.48
C ARG A 167 -19.39 4.40 -10.49
N GLU A 168 -20.64 4.35 -10.93
CA GLU A 168 -21.79 4.72 -10.10
C GLU A 168 -22.07 3.73 -8.96
N ASP A 169 -21.57 2.51 -9.06
CA ASP A 169 -21.71 1.51 -8.00
C ASP A 169 -20.88 1.87 -6.76
N ALA A 170 -19.86 2.70 -6.92
CA ALA A 170 -19.08 3.21 -5.80
C ALA A 170 -19.94 3.94 -4.78
N GLN A 171 -21.02 4.64 -5.21
CA GLN A 171 -21.96 5.35 -4.34
C GLN A 171 -23.12 4.49 -3.81
N LYS A 172 -23.28 3.26 -4.30
CA LYS A 172 -24.38 2.37 -3.89
C LYS A 172 -23.89 1.39 -2.82
N THR A 173 -24.36 1.49 -1.59
CA THR A 173 -23.96 0.57 -0.50
C THR A 173 -24.40 -0.88 -0.76
N GLY A 174 -25.45 -1.11 -1.55
CA GLY A 174 -25.87 -2.45 -1.96
C GLY A 174 -24.93 -3.16 -2.96
N SER A 175 -23.92 -2.46 -3.50
CA SER A 175 -22.83 -3.03 -4.30
C SER A 175 -21.53 -3.05 -3.50
N GLN A 176 -20.74 -4.10 -3.61
CA GLN A 176 -19.42 -4.17 -2.98
C GLN A 176 -18.30 -3.57 -3.87
N LEU A 177 -18.65 -3.07 -5.06
CA LEU A 177 -17.71 -2.38 -5.95
C LEU A 177 -17.45 -0.95 -5.49
N GLY A 178 -16.17 -0.51 -5.53
CA GLY A 178 -15.76 0.81 -5.07
C GLY A 178 -15.89 0.99 -3.56
N LYS A 179 -15.44 0.00 -2.79
CA LYS A 179 -15.59 -0.09 -1.33
C LYS A 179 -14.28 -0.46 -0.64
N LEU A 180 -14.20 -0.11 0.63
CA LEU A 180 -13.42 -0.86 1.59
C LEU A 180 -14.38 -1.80 2.31
N LEU A 181 -14.11 -3.09 2.29
CA LEU A 181 -14.92 -4.13 2.94
C LEU A 181 -14.21 -4.60 4.21
N ARG A 182 -14.97 -5.02 5.23
CA ARG A 182 -14.46 -5.63 6.46
C ARG A 182 -15.12 -6.98 6.70
N MET A 183 -14.31 -7.98 7.01
CA MET A 183 -14.74 -9.37 7.24
C MET A 183 -13.89 -10.05 8.31
N THR A 184 -14.40 -11.15 8.87
CA THR A 184 -13.59 -12.05 9.72
C THR A 184 -12.59 -12.82 8.86
N GLU A 185 -11.64 -13.50 9.50
CA GLU A 185 -10.69 -14.42 8.83
C GLU A 185 -11.39 -15.62 8.12
N ASN A 186 -12.67 -15.85 8.38
CA ASN A 186 -13.49 -16.86 7.74
C ASN A 186 -14.39 -16.31 6.63
N GLY A 187 -14.32 -14.99 6.35
CA GLY A 187 -15.11 -14.35 5.32
C GLY A 187 -16.51 -13.93 5.76
N GLU A 188 -16.82 -13.96 7.07
CA GLU A 188 -18.11 -13.55 7.60
C GLU A 188 -18.15 -12.03 7.86
N ALA A 189 -19.32 -11.42 7.77
CA ALA A 189 -19.51 -10.02 8.09
C ALA A 189 -19.51 -9.79 9.60
N PRO A 190 -18.65 -8.91 10.17
CA PRO A 190 -18.74 -8.51 11.56
C PRO A 190 -20.05 -7.78 11.87
N ALA A 191 -20.65 -8.10 13.02
CA ALA A 191 -21.95 -7.54 13.41
C ALA A 191 -21.94 -6.02 13.69
N ASP A 192 -20.74 -5.47 13.94
CA ASP A 192 -20.50 -4.06 14.23
C ASP A 192 -20.08 -3.23 13.00
N ASN A 193 -20.21 -3.79 11.79
CA ASN A 193 -20.00 -3.03 10.56
C ASN A 193 -21.04 -1.91 10.42
N PRO A 194 -20.66 -0.75 9.85
CA PRO A 194 -21.46 0.50 9.95
C PRO A 194 -22.79 0.48 9.19
N PHE A 195 -22.99 -0.46 8.26
CA PHE A 195 -24.18 -0.51 7.41
C PHE A 195 -24.95 -1.83 7.59
N PRO A 196 -26.05 -1.87 8.37
CA PRO A 196 -26.81 -3.11 8.60
C PRO A 196 -27.31 -3.78 7.32
N ASP A 197 -27.74 -2.98 6.33
CA ASP A 197 -28.25 -3.48 5.04
C ASP A 197 -27.13 -3.79 4.02
N ALA A 198 -25.87 -3.50 4.37
CA ALA A 198 -24.68 -3.78 3.55
C ALA A 198 -23.54 -4.29 4.46
N PRO A 199 -23.70 -5.50 5.02
CA PRO A 199 -22.97 -5.94 6.22
C PRO A 199 -21.45 -6.07 6.07
N TYR A 200 -20.92 -6.07 4.84
CA TYR A 200 -19.47 -6.08 4.60
C TYR A 200 -18.87 -4.70 4.38
N VAL A 201 -19.70 -3.68 4.07
CA VAL A 201 -19.20 -2.36 3.69
C VAL A 201 -18.67 -1.62 4.92
N TYR A 202 -17.38 -1.23 4.87
CA TYR A 202 -16.75 -0.41 5.89
C TYR A 202 -16.74 1.08 5.51
N SER A 203 -16.37 1.38 4.25
CA SER A 203 -16.48 2.71 3.64
C SER A 203 -16.78 2.58 2.14
N TYR A 204 -17.22 3.66 1.50
CA TYR A 204 -17.68 3.65 0.12
C TYR A 204 -17.26 4.91 -0.65
N GLY A 205 -17.54 4.95 -1.95
CA GLY A 205 -17.17 6.07 -2.79
C GLY A 205 -15.69 6.03 -3.23
N HIS A 206 -15.14 4.83 -3.43
CA HIS A 206 -13.76 4.62 -3.88
C HIS A 206 -13.70 4.26 -5.35
N ARG A 207 -12.60 4.67 -6.01
CA ARG A 207 -12.41 4.33 -7.43
C ARG A 207 -11.62 3.03 -7.62
N ASN A 208 -10.36 3.02 -7.27
CA ASN A 208 -9.48 1.84 -7.41
C ASN A 208 -8.32 1.90 -6.39
N PRO A 209 -8.59 1.55 -5.16
CA PRO A 209 -7.60 1.63 -4.09
C PRO A 209 -6.59 0.48 -4.20
N GLN A 210 -5.28 0.81 -4.23
CA GLN A 210 -4.18 -0.14 -4.37
C GLN A 210 -3.11 -0.02 -3.30
N GLY A 211 -3.26 0.86 -2.31
CA GLY A 211 -2.47 0.88 -1.08
C GLY A 211 -3.40 0.89 0.12
N LEU A 212 -3.11 0.08 1.12
CA LEU A 212 -3.90 -0.04 2.35
C LEU A 212 -2.99 -0.47 3.49
N ILE A 213 -3.03 0.28 4.59
CA ILE A 213 -2.37 -0.09 5.84
C ILE A 213 -3.24 0.27 7.03
N VAL A 214 -3.00 -0.43 8.13
CA VAL A 214 -3.50 -0.09 9.46
C VAL A 214 -2.29 0.24 10.33
N ASP A 215 -2.26 1.41 10.93
CA ASP A 215 -1.25 1.78 11.92
C ASP A 215 -1.46 0.93 13.18
N ALA A 216 -0.50 0.10 13.50
CA ALA A 216 -0.58 -0.81 14.65
C ALA A 216 -0.72 -0.07 16.00
N THR A 217 -0.24 1.18 16.09
CA THR A 217 -0.26 1.98 17.31
C THR A 217 -1.56 2.75 17.48
N THR A 218 -1.97 3.48 16.44
CA THR A 218 -3.14 4.37 16.50
C THR A 218 -4.42 3.75 15.98
N GLN A 219 -4.32 2.59 15.32
CA GLN A 219 -5.38 1.93 14.56
C GLN A 219 -5.97 2.79 13.42
N SER A 220 -5.27 3.85 13.03
CA SER A 220 -5.64 4.65 11.87
C SER A 220 -5.49 3.83 10.59
N ILE A 221 -6.50 3.89 9.73
CA ILE A 221 -6.51 3.22 8.44
C ILE A 221 -6.13 4.25 7.37
N TRP A 222 -5.12 3.92 6.57
CA TRP A 222 -4.65 4.75 5.48
C TRP A 222 -4.79 4.00 4.16
N MET A 223 -5.25 4.69 3.14
CA MET A 223 -5.49 4.09 1.82
C MET A 223 -5.09 5.04 0.70
N THR A 224 -4.43 4.52 -0.34
CA THR A 224 -4.19 5.25 -1.58
C THR A 224 -5.06 4.69 -2.69
N GLU A 225 -5.58 5.55 -3.53
CA GLU A 225 -6.38 5.15 -4.67
C GLU A 225 -6.06 5.94 -5.95
N HIS A 226 -6.25 5.27 -7.07
CA HIS A 226 -6.10 5.88 -8.38
C HIS A 226 -7.25 6.80 -8.71
N GLY A 227 -6.96 8.06 -9.00
CA GLY A 227 -7.86 8.94 -9.74
C GLY A 227 -7.96 8.56 -11.23
N PRO A 228 -8.75 9.29 -12.00
CA PRO A 228 -8.77 9.18 -13.46
C PRO A 228 -7.53 9.85 -14.08
N LYS A 229 -7.66 10.84 -14.93
CA LYS A 229 -6.53 11.65 -15.40
C LYS A 229 -6.26 12.76 -14.39
N GLY A 230 -5.37 12.51 -13.41
CA GLY A 230 -5.18 13.30 -12.19
C GLY A 230 -6.09 12.84 -11.05
N GLY A 231 -5.91 13.40 -9.85
CA GLY A 231 -6.74 13.13 -8.69
C GLY A 231 -6.52 11.75 -8.06
N ASP A 232 -5.30 11.22 -8.10
CA ASP A 232 -4.91 10.13 -7.20
C ASP A 232 -4.94 10.66 -5.77
N GLU A 233 -5.29 9.84 -4.79
CA GLU A 233 -5.56 10.29 -3.44
C GLU A 233 -4.83 9.46 -2.37
N LEU A 234 -4.50 10.11 -1.27
CA LEU A 234 -4.19 9.49 0.02
C LEU A 234 -5.31 9.85 0.99
N ASN A 235 -6.00 8.86 1.47
CA ASN A 235 -7.14 8.98 2.35
C ASN A 235 -6.84 8.40 3.74
N ARG A 236 -7.32 9.07 4.80
CA ARG A 236 -7.52 8.49 6.11
C ARG A 236 -8.93 7.95 6.17
N ILE A 237 -9.06 6.66 6.47
CA ILE A 237 -10.36 5.97 6.36
C ILE A 237 -11.03 5.83 7.72
N ASP A 238 -12.27 6.31 7.80
CA ASP A 238 -13.17 6.12 8.93
C ASP A 238 -14.38 5.26 8.52
N ALA A 239 -14.90 4.49 9.47
CA ALA A 239 -16.06 3.61 9.25
C ALA A 239 -17.32 4.41 8.88
N GLY A 240 -18.08 3.91 7.92
CA GLY A 240 -19.37 4.50 7.52
C GLY A 240 -19.27 5.73 6.62
N LYS A 241 -18.05 6.14 6.21
CA LYS A 241 -17.82 7.37 5.46
C LYS A 241 -17.85 7.16 3.95
N ASN A 242 -18.23 8.24 3.22
CA ASN A 242 -18.26 8.35 1.77
C ASN A 242 -17.06 9.15 1.28
N TYR A 243 -16.20 8.57 0.42
CA TYR A 243 -15.00 9.20 -0.15
C TYR A 243 -15.24 9.81 -1.53
N GLY A 244 -16.49 9.88 -1.96
CA GLY A 244 -17.00 10.79 -2.97
C GLY A 244 -16.95 10.30 -4.42
N TRP A 245 -16.08 9.37 -4.82
CA TRP A 245 -16.06 8.90 -6.20
C TRP A 245 -17.39 8.28 -6.65
N PRO A 246 -17.95 8.60 -7.84
CA PRO A 246 -17.50 9.59 -8.83
C PRO A 246 -18.19 10.96 -8.69
N ALA A 247 -18.96 11.19 -7.63
CA ALA A 247 -19.72 12.42 -7.42
C ALA A 247 -18.83 13.65 -7.21
N ILE A 248 -17.67 13.44 -6.58
CA ILE A 248 -16.58 14.43 -6.50
C ILE A 248 -15.28 13.80 -7.00
N THR A 249 -14.38 14.59 -7.58
CA THR A 249 -13.05 14.15 -8.01
C THR A 249 -12.16 15.34 -8.39
N TYR A 250 -10.85 15.21 -8.18
CA TYR A 250 -9.83 16.17 -8.63
C TYR A 250 -9.31 15.87 -10.05
N GLY A 251 -9.78 14.79 -10.68
CA GLY A 251 -9.37 14.39 -12.01
C GLY A 251 -10.46 14.53 -13.06
N VAL A 252 -10.05 14.37 -14.31
CA VAL A 252 -10.95 14.36 -15.48
C VAL A 252 -10.88 13.01 -16.19
N ASP A 253 -11.87 12.68 -16.99
CA ASP A 253 -11.87 11.45 -17.81
C ASP A 253 -10.63 11.40 -18.73
N TYR A 254 -10.19 10.24 -19.11
CA TYR A 254 -9.06 10.06 -20.04
C TYR A 254 -9.32 10.68 -21.41
N SER A 255 -10.58 10.80 -21.82
CA SER A 255 -11.00 11.56 -23.01
C SER A 255 -10.89 13.09 -22.86
N GLY A 256 -10.71 13.58 -21.63
CA GLY A 256 -10.74 14.99 -21.27
C GLY A 256 -12.11 15.51 -20.84
N ALA A 257 -13.15 14.65 -20.87
CA ALA A 257 -14.47 15.03 -20.40
C ALA A 257 -14.49 15.22 -18.87
N ILE A 258 -15.35 16.13 -18.42
CA ILE A 258 -15.61 16.35 -16.99
C ILE A 258 -16.41 15.15 -16.46
N ILE A 259 -15.91 14.49 -15.40
CA ILE A 259 -16.63 13.42 -14.69
C ILE A 259 -17.62 14.05 -13.70
N SER A 260 -17.12 14.96 -12.87
CA SER A 260 -17.90 15.77 -11.95
C SER A 260 -17.40 17.22 -11.99
N PRO A 261 -18.28 18.21 -11.89
CA PRO A 261 -17.86 19.61 -11.74
C PRO A 261 -17.42 19.92 -10.29
N PHE A 262 -17.59 18.96 -9.36
CA PHE A 262 -17.34 19.18 -7.94
C PHE A 262 -16.08 18.44 -7.50
N THR A 263 -15.28 19.07 -6.66
CA THR A 263 -14.15 18.50 -5.94
C THR A 263 -14.50 18.21 -4.48
N GLU A 264 -15.58 18.80 -3.96
CA GLU A 264 -16.09 18.61 -2.62
C GLU A 264 -17.61 18.62 -2.60
N ALA A 265 -18.24 17.94 -1.63
CA ALA A 265 -19.68 17.96 -1.41
C ALA A 265 -20.00 17.61 0.05
N PRO A 266 -21.12 18.09 0.61
CA PRO A 266 -21.55 17.75 1.96
C PRO A 266 -21.71 16.25 2.16
N GLY A 267 -21.16 15.72 3.25
CA GLY A 267 -21.22 14.29 3.59
C GLY A 267 -20.24 13.41 2.81
N MET A 268 -19.30 13.99 2.08
CA MET A 268 -18.21 13.32 1.41
C MET A 268 -16.88 13.77 2.00
N GLU A 269 -16.04 12.80 2.36
CA GLU A 269 -14.73 13.04 2.97
C GLU A 269 -13.74 13.54 1.91
N GLN A 270 -12.81 14.38 2.36
CA GLN A 270 -11.76 14.91 1.50
C GLN A 270 -10.45 14.12 1.72
N PRO A 271 -9.65 13.91 0.66
CA PRO A 271 -8.35 13.27 0.81
C PRO A 271 -7.41 14.13 1.66
N VAL A 272 -6.53 13.48 2.41
CA VAL A 272 -5.44 14.15 3.14
C VAL A 272 -4.49 14.85 2.17
N THR A 273 -4.21 14.22 1.04
CA THR A 273 -3.53 14.85 -0.11
C THR A 273 -3.93 14.15 -1.42
N TYR A 274 -3.78 14.87 -2.52
CA TYR A 274 -4.05 14.34 -3.86
C TYR A 274 -2.98 14.80 -4.87
N TRP A 275 -2.90 14.09 -6.00
CA TRP A 275 -1.90 14.37 -7.04
C TRP A 275 -2.54 14.72 -8.38
N VAL A 276 -2.23 15.95 -8.85
CA VAL A 276 -2.51 16.41 -10.20
C VAL A 276 -1.22 17.06 -10.75
N PRO A 277 -0.57 16.43 -11.74
CA PRO A 277 -0.96 15.21 -12.47
C PRO A 277 -0.87 13.94 -11.62
N SER A 278 -1.58 12.87 -12.03
CA SER A 278 -1.53 11.55 -11.41
C SER A 278 -0.12 10.98 -11.37
N ILE A 279 0.29 10.45 -10.21
CA ILE A 279 1.52 9.66 -10.01
C ILE A 279 1.27 8.17 -10.23
N ALA A 280 0.00 7.76 -10.36
CA ALA A 280 -0.51 6.41 -10.32
C ALA A 280 -0.12 5.70 -9.01
N THR A 281 -0.76 6.11 -7.92
CA THR A 281 -0.52 5.59 -6.57
C THR A 281 -0.72 4.07 -6.51
N SER A 282 0.09 3.39 -5.71
CA SER A 282 0.07 1.94 -5.58
C SER A 282 0.25 1.51 -4.11
N GLY A 283 1.21 0.66 -3.78
CA GLY A 283 1.47 0.22 -2.42
C GLY A 283 1.70 1.37 -1.44
N LEU A 284 1.39 1.11 -0.17
CA LEU A 284 1.47 2.07 0.92
C LEU A 284 2.12 1.40 2.13
N ALA A 285 3.03 2.11 2.81
CA ALA A 285 3.59 1.70 4.09
C ALA A 285 3.65 2.88 5.06
N LEU A 286 3.49 2.62 6.36
CA LEU A 286 3.88 3.54 7.42
C LEU A 286 5.27 3.15 7.92
N TYR A 287 6.21 4.05 7.89
CA TYR A 287 7.55 3.79 8.36
C TYR A 287 7.71 4.25 9.82
N THR A 288 7.81 3.30 10.73
CA THR A 288 7.89 3.57 12.19
C THR A 288 9.27 3.33 12.78
N SER A 289 10.20 2.71 12.04
CA SER A 289 11.56 2.44 12.51
C SER A 289 12.40 3.72 12.60
N SER A 290 13.40 3.71 13.49
CA SER A 290 14.44 4.75 13.59
C SER A 290 15.67 4.45 12.71
N ALA A 291 15.71 3.32 12.01
CA ALA A 291 16.87 2.92 11.19
C ALA A 291 17.13 3.89 10.02
N ILE A 292 16.08 4.48 9.44
CA ILE A 292 16.18 5.58 8.46
C ILE A 292 15.46 6.79 9.07
N PRO A 293 16.15 7.64 9.87
CA PRO A 293 15.52 8.69 10.67
C PRO A 293 14.69 9.69 9.87
N SER A 294 15.07 9.96 8.62
CA SER A 294 14.34 10.86 7.71
C SER A 294 12.96 10.37 7.31
N LEU A 295 12.67 9.08 7.50
CA LEU A 295 11.39 8.43 7.16
C LEU A 295 10.48 8.19 8.37
N THR A 296 11.00 8.25 9.59
CA THR A 296 10.25 7.92 10.80
C THR A 296 8.95 8.72 10.90
N GLY A 297 7.83 8.02 11.09
CA GLY A 297 6.48 8.58 11.16
C GLY A 297 5.83 8.93 9.83
N LYS A 298 6.50 8.73 8.69
CA LYS A 298 5.98 9.07 7.36
C LYS A 298 5.29 7.92 6.68
N LEU A 299 4.29 8.25 5.87
CA LEU A 299 3.66 7.34 4.92
C LEU A 299 4.48 7.29 3.64
N LEU A 300 4.79 6.10 3.15
CA LEU A 300 5.53 5.86 1.92
C LEU A 300 4.55 5.39 0.85
N VAL A 301 4.37 6.18 -0.20
CA VAL A 301 3.42 5.93 -1.30
C VAL A 301 4.21 5.54 -2.55
N GLY A 302 3.93 4.36 -3.09
CA GLY A 302 4.47 3.94 -4.37
C GLY A 302 3.80 4.66 -5.54
N GLY A 303 4.59 5.10 -6.53
CA GLY A 303 4.11 5.73 -7.75
C GLY A 303 4.51 4.94 -9.00
N LEU A 304 3.52 4.33 -9.67
CA LEU A 304 3.75 3.55 -10.90
C LEU A 304 4.18 4.42 -12.07
N LYS A 305 3.48 5.54 -12.28
CA LYS A 305 3.74 6.48 -13.37
C LYS A 305 4.89 7.43 -13.02
N ALA A 306 4.92 7.88 -11.78
CA ALA A 306 5.99 8.77 -11.31
C ALA A 306 7.33 8.05 -11.16
N LYS A 307 7.34 6.70 -11.13
CA LYS A 307 8.53 5.84 -11.00
C LYS A 307 9.37 6.13 -9.76
N LYS A 308 8.71 6.41 -8.65
CA LYS A 308 9.35 6.79 -7.37
C LYS A 308 8.51 6.39 -6.18
N VAL A 309 9.08 6.49 -4.99
CA VAL A 309 8.36 6.53 -3.73
C VAL A 309 8.18 7.98 -3.31
N VAL A 310 6.98 8.36 -2.89
CA VAL A 310 6.70 9.65 -2.25
C VAL A 310 6.51 9.42 -0.76
N ALA A 311 7.28 10.12 0.06
CA ALA A 311 7.05 10.14 1.51
C ALA A 311 6.13 11.31 1.85
N VAL A 312 5.10 11.02 2.64
CA VAL A 312 4.10 12.00 3.09
C VAL A 312 4.17 12.09 4.61
N ASP A 313 4.57 13.25 5.11
CA ASP A 313 4.51 13.58 6.53
C ASP A 313 3.14 14.18 6.83
N VAL A 314 2.38 13.52 7.69
CA VAL A 314 1.02 13.90 8.10
C VAL A 314 0.96 14.35 9.56
N SER A 315 2.08 14.67 10.18
CA SER A 315 2.16 15.09 11.59
C SER A 315 1.68 16.52 11.83
N GLY A 316 1.67 17.36 10.79
CA GLY A 316 1.19 18.75 10.84
C GLY A 316 -0.19 18.91 10.20
N ASP A 317 -0.75 20.12 10.28
CA ASP A 317 -2.05 20.47 9.69
C ASP A 317 -2.06 20.36 8.15
N THR A 318 -0.90 20.48 7.53
CA THR A 318 -0.73 20.37 6.06
C THR A 318 0.29 19.28 5.76
N PRO A 319 -0.07 18.29 4.95
CA PRO A 319 0.87 17.23 4.56
C PRO A 319 2.09 17.76 3.82
N VAL A 320 3.28 17.27 4.18
CA VAL A 320 4.54 17.61 3.52
C VAL A 320 5.03 16.42 2.72
N LEU A 321 5.21 16.64 1.41
CA LEU A 321 5.65 15.61 0.48
C LEU A 321 7.15 15.72 0.21
N SER A 322 7.82 14.57 0.11
CA SER A 322 9.24 14.49 -0.25
C SER A 322 9.52 13.23 -1.08
N GLU A 323 10.66 13.22 -1.77
CA GLU A 323 11.16 12.08 -2.55
C GLU A 323 12.35 11.48 -1.80
N PRO A 324 12.13 10.45 -0.98
CA PRO A 324 13.18 9.93 -0.08
C PRO A 324 14.26 9.14 -0.81
N PHE A 325 13.98 8.61 -2.00
CA PHE A 325 14.85 7.74 -2.79
C PHE A 325 15.09 8.35 -4.18
N PRO A 326 15.90 9.44 -4.29
CA PRO A 326 16.04 10.20 -5.53
C PRO A 326 16.67 9.38 -6.68
N ASP A 327 17.47 8.37 -6.35
CA ASP A 327 18.14 7.49 -7.33
C ASP A 327 17.25 6.29 -7.74
N LEU A 328 16.05 6.16 -7.17
CA LEU A 328 15.11 5.11 -7.52
C LEU A 328 14.30 5.49 -8.75
N GLU A 329 14.59 4.85 -9.89
CA GLU A 329 13.77 4.92 -11.11
C GLU A 329 13.02 3.59 -11.33
N ALA A 330 12.01 3.30 -10.51
CA ALA A 330 11.27 2.05 -10.52
C ALA A 330 9.77 2.30 -10.72
N ARG A 331 9.12 1.48 -11.54
CA ARG A 331 7.65 1.42 -11.55
C ARG A 331 7.16 0.78 -10.25
N VAL A 332 7.07 1.60 -9.20
CA VAL A 332 6.82 1.13 -7.84
C VAL A 332 5.41 0.58 -7.71
N ARG A 333 5.29 -0.76 -7.56
CA ARG A 333 4.03 -1.47 -7.36
C ARG A 333 3.69 -1.65 -5.89
N ASP A 334 4.68 -1.95 -5.06
CA ASP A 334 4.52 -2.11 -3.62
C ASP A 334 5.69 -1.48 -2.87
N VAL A 335 5.42 -1.06 -1.66
CA VAL A 335 6.41 -0.56 -0.72
C VAL A 335 6.06 -1.09 0.67
N ARG A 336 7.05 -1.65 1.38
CA ARG A 336 6.86 -2.22 2.72
C ARG A 336 8.01 -1.80 3.64
N ALA A 337 7.67 -1.37 4.85
CA ALA A 337 8.65 -1.26 5.92
C ALA A 337 8.94 -2.66 6.45
N LEU A 338 10.22 -3.03 6.54
CA LEU A 338 10.68 -4.35 6.98
C LEU A 338 11.03 -4.35 8.46
N SER A 339 11.07 -5.55 9.05
CA SER A 339 11.32 -5.74 10.48
C SER A 339 12.71 -5.28 10.93
N ASP A 340 13.69 -5.27 10.02
CA ASP A 340 15.05 -4.78 10.25
C ASP A 340 15.18 -3.24 10.09
N GLY A 341 14.09 -2.55 9.79
CA GLY A 341 14.04 -1.11 9.55
C GLY A 341 14.45 -0.68 8.14
N SER A 342 14.73 -1.61 7.23
CA SER A 342 14.86 -1.31 5.80
C SER A 342 13.48 -1.17 5.14
N VAL A 343 13.46 -0.77 3.86
CA VAL A 343 12.24 -0.65 3.05
C VAL A 343 12.38 -1.57 1.84
N ALA A 344 11.41 -2.45 1.63
CA ALA A 344 11.29 -3.21 0.39
C ALA A 344 10.43 -2.44 -0.62
N VAL A 345 10.91 -2.38 -1.86
CA VAL A 345 10.24 -1.73 -3.00
C VAL A 345 10.12 -2.72 -4.14
N ILE A 346 8.91 -2.92 -4.66
CA ILE A 346 8.71 -3.71 -5.88
C ILE A 346 8.82 -2.79 -7.11
N ASP A 347 9.78 -3.07 -7.97
CA ASP A 347 9.81 -2.56 -9.33
C ASP A 347 9.08 -3.53 -10.26
N GLU A 348 7.81 -3.20 -10.58
CA GLU A 348 6.96 -4.04 -11.43
C GLU A 348 7.53 -4.22 -12.83
N ALA A 349 8.07 -3.14 -13.43
CA ALA A 349 8.58 -3.17 -14.80
C ALA A 349 9.95 -3.83 -14.90
N GLY A 350 10.79 -3.65 -13.89
CA GLY A 350 12.11 -4.29 -13.80
C GLY A 350 12.06 -5.74 -13.31
N GLY A 351 10.91 -6.20 -12.81
CA GLY A 351 10.75 -7.55 -12.25
C GLY A 351 11.64 -7.77 -11.03
N LYS A 352 11.70 -6.80 -10.11
CA LYS A 352 12.65 -6.79 -9.00
C LYS A 352 12.00 -6.46 -7.66
N VAL A 353 12.62 -6.97 -6.59
CA VAL A 353 12.44 -6.45 -5.24
C VAL A 353 13.77 -5.78 -4.83
N ILE A 354 13.67 -4.50 -4.49
CA ILE A 354 14.80 -3.66 -4.08
C ILE A 354 14.66 -3.39 -2.58
N ARG A 355 15.71 -3.65 -1.80
CA ARG A 355 15.84 -3.24 -0.41
C ARG A 355 16.52 -1.89 -0.35
N VAL A 356 15.95 -0.94 0.40
CA VAL A 356 16.55 0.35 0.72
C VAL A 356 16.86 0.38 2.21
N SER A 357 18.11 0.64 2.57
CA SER A 357 18.59 0.70 3.95
C SER A 357 19.50 1.90 4.18
N GLN A 358 19.72 2.26 5.44
CA GLN A 358 20.77 3.22 5.80
C GLN A 358 22.12 2.57 5.57
N GLY A 359 23.03 3.26 4.87
CA GLY A 359 24.41 2.80 4.72
C GLY A 359 25.12 2.69 6.08
N ALA A 360 26.13 1.86 6.16
CA ALA A 360 27.05 1.86 7.30
C ALA A 360 27.94 3.11 7.24
N ASP A 361 28.18 3.73 8.38
CA ASP A 361 29.13 4.85 8.55
C ASP A 361 30.57 4.42 8.31
#